data_d1d592bbfbdc1ac8a62a3ee4cc5738ae
#
_entry.id   d1d592bbfbdc1ac8a62a3ee4cc5738ae
#
_cell.length_a   1.000
_cell.length_b   1.000
_cell.length_c   1.000
_cell.angle_alpha   90.00
_cell.angle_beta   90.00
_cell.angle_gamma   90.00
#
_symmetry.space_group_name_H-M   'P 1'
#
loop_
_entity.id
_entity.type
_entity.pdbx_description
1 polymer ?
#
loop_
_entity_poly.entity_id
_entity_poly.type
_entity_poly.pdbx_seq_one_letter_code
_entity_poly.pdbx_strand_id
1 'polypeptide(L)'
;VWENARDWLRYDLLDSVMNYDFRRHCRDFFALGRIDAAGFADRVTNMVLRYPEPYLRAQLNLLDSHDVCRFLSLCGGDERRMRLAVVFQMLFPGAPCVFYGDEAGLTGVTEPEYRRPMDWENAEGSWFDFYRQVAGLRAKYLNGTERFTVLAAAPQSRLFGYALEREGLCLTVWLNAGDAPCPLPEAEEAERLWEQNASHEALG
;
A
#
# COMPACT_ATOMS: atom_id res chain seq x y z
N VAL A 1 16.23 -5.59 -2.80
CA VAL A 1 16.72 -5.47 -1.41
C VAL A 1 17.66 -4.29 -1.34
N TRP A 2 17.64 -3.50 -0.25
CA TRP A 2 18.41 -2.26 -0.11
C TRP A 2 19.91 -2.44 -0.39
N GLU A 3 20.51 -3.50 0.14
CA GLU A 3 21.94 -3.80 -0.02
C GLU A 3 22.35 -3.86 -1.50
N ASN A 4 21.46 -4.32 -2.35
CA ASN A 4 21.69 -4.38 -3.79
C ASN A 4 21.31 -3.06 -4.49
N ALA A 5 20.28 -2.37 -4.01
CA ALA A 5 19.80 -1.12 -4.61
C ALA A 5 20.74 0.06 -4.33
N ARG A 6 21.34 0.09 -3.13
CA ARG A 6 22.19 1.17 -2.66
C ARG A 6 23.29 1.58 -3.63
N ASP A 7 23.97 0.62 -4.23
CA ASP A 7 25.11 0.87 -5.10
C ASP A 7 24.67 1.39 -6.48
N TRP A 8 23.45 1.06 -6.91
CA TRP A 8 22.87 1.54 -8.16
C TRP A 8 22.24 2.95 -8.05
N LEU A 9 21.80 3.33 -6.84
CA LEU A 9 21.23 4.66 -6.55
C LEU A 9 22.32 5.70 -6.19
N ARG A 10 23.58 5.31 -6.16
CA ARG A 10 24.72 6.21 -5.97
C ARG A 10 25.22 6.73 -7.31
N TYR A 11 25.85 7.89 -7.27
CA TYR A 11 26.58 8.45 -8.41
C TYR A 11 25.75 8.67 -9.67
N ASP A 12 24.46 8.96 -9.52
CA ASP A 12 23.53 9.21 -10.64
C ASP A 12 23.44 8.08 -11.67
N LEU A 13 23.60 6.83 -11.23
CA LEU A 13 23.48 5.67 -12.11
C LEU A 13 22.03 5.34 -12.43
N LEU A 14 21.17 5.33 -11.40
CA LEU A 14 19.73 5.07 -11.54
C LEU A 14 18.95 6.01 -10.62
N ASP A 15 17.78 6.46 -11.07
CA ASP A 15 16.88 7.30 -10.28
C ASP A 15 16.02 6.48 -9.32
N SER A 16 15.78 5.21 -9.62
CA SER A 16 14.85 4.35 -8.87
C SER A 16 15.18 2.88 -9.02
N VAL A 17 14.50 2.07 -8.20
CA VAL A 17 14.48 0.61 -8.30
C VAL A 17 13.06 0.08 -8.06
N MET A 18 12.80 -1.16 -8.52
CA MET A 18 11.61 -1.91 -8.14
C MET A 18 11.64 -2.21 -6.64
N ASN A 19 10.72 -1.66 -5.88
CA ASN A 19 10.73 -1.71 -4.41
C ASN A 19 10.16 -3.04 -3.87
N TYR A 20 10.92 -4.12 -4.00
CA TYR A 20 10.54 -5.42 -3.46
C TYR A 20 10.53 -5.46 -1.92
N ASP A 21 11.20 -4.53 -1.24
CA ASP A 21 11.10 -4.38 0.22
C ASP A 21 9.69 -3.91 0.61
N PHE A 22 9.13 -2.94 -0.12
CA PHE A 22 7.74 -2.52 0.03
C PHE A 22 6.78 -3.72 -0.11
N ARG A 23 6.92 -4.50 -1.19
CA ARG A 23 6.14 -5.71 -1.41
C ARG A 23 6.25 -6.69 -0.23
N ARG A 24 7.47 -6.95 0.24
CA ARG A 24 7.72 -7.87 1.36
C ARG A 24 7.03 -7.42 2.64
N HIS A 25 7.07 -6.13 2.95
CA HIS A 25 6.42 -5.58 4.13
C HIS A 25 4.89 -5.66 4.03
N CYS A 26 4.32 -5.30 2.88
CA CYS A 26 2.89 -5.44 2.61
C CYS A 26 2.43 -6.91 2.70
N ARG A 27 3.19 -7.84 2.11
CA ARG A 27 2.91 -9.28 2.19
C ARG A 27 2.84 -9.75 3.63
N ASP A 28 3.86 -9.43 4.43
CA ASP A 28 3.97 -9.93 5.81
C ASP A 28 2.90 -9.33 6.72
N PHE A 29 2.49 -8.08 6.47
CA PHE A 29 1.45 -7.42 7.23
C PHE A 29 0.04 -7.72 6.69
N PHE A 30 -0.30 -7.32 5.48
CA PHE A 30 -1.67 -7.42 4.97
C PHE A 30 -2.06 -8.86 4.59
N ALA A 31 -1.22 -9.55 3.80
CA ALA A 31 -1.59 -10.85 3.25
C ALA A 31 -1.45 -12.00 4.26
N LEU A 32 -0.30 -12.10 4.92
CA LEU A 32 0.05 -13.28 5.73
C LEU A 32 -0.12 -13.07 7.23
N GLY A 33 -0.31 -11.83 7.71
CA GLY A 33 -0.46 -11.54 9.13
C GLY A 33 0.72 -11.95 10.02
N ARG A 34 1.93 -12.01 9.46
CA ARG A 34 3.15 -12.47 10.14
C ARG A 34 3.74 -11.47 11.12
N ILE A 35 3.39 -10.19 10.94
CA ILE A 35 3.84 -9.08 11.78
C ILE A 35 2.63 -8.27 12.21
N ASP A 36 2.73 -7.65 13.38
CA ASP A 36 1.75 -6.69 13.89
C ASP A 36 1.99 -5.28 13.34
N ALA A 37 1.17 -4.32 13.76
CA ALA A 37 1.28 -2.94 13.30
C ALA A 37 2.60 -2.29 13.72
N ALA A 38 3.13 -2.60 14.91
CA ALA A 38 4.41 -2.08 15.37
C ALA A 38 5.56 -2.58 14.47
N GLY A 39 5.61 -3.88 14.20
CA GLY A 39 6.61 -4.46 13.31
C GLY A 39 6.49 -3.96 11.85
N PHE A 40 5.27 -3.66 11.39
CA PHE A 40 5.06 -3.05 10.08
C PHE A 40 5.56 -1.60 10.06
N ALA A 41 5.22 -0.80 11.09
CA ALA A 41 5.68 0.58 11.24
C ALA A 41 7.21 0.69 11.26
N ASP A 42 7.89 -0.17 12.03
CA ASP A 42 9.34 -0.21 12.10
C ASP A 42 9.96 -0.46 10.71
N ARG A 43 9.44 -1.44 9.98
CA ARG A 43 9.95 -1.78 8.64
C ARG A 43 9.72 -0.66 7.63
N VAL A 44 8.54 -0.07 7.63
CA VAL A 44 8.18 1.03 6.71
C VAL A 44 8.99 2.28 7.04
N THR A 45 9.11 2.64 8.32
CA THR A 45 9.92 3.78 8.76
C THR A 45 11.39 3.59 8.38
N ASN A 46 11.95 2.41 8.63
CA ASN A 46 13.30 2.09 8.22
C ASN A 46 13.49 2.18 6.70
N MET A 47 12.50 1.76 5.92
CA MET A 47 12.53 1.88 4.47
C MET A 47 12.52 3.36 4.03
N VAL A 48 11.65 4.19 4.62
CA VAL A 48 11.59 5.64 4.34
C VAL A 48 12.92 6.33 4.69
N LEU A 49 13.47 6.05 5.86
CA LEU A 49 14.71 6.68 6.33
C LEU A 49 15.99 6.22 5.56
N ARG A 50 15.91 5.08 4.91
CA ARG A 50 17.04 4.45 4.22
C ARG A 50 17.32 5.08 2.87
N TYR A 51 16.29 5.58 2.19
CA TYR A 51 16.41 6.23 0.90
C TYR A 51 16.50 7.75 1.06
N PRO A 52 17.52 8.42 0.48
CA PRO A 52 17.48 9.87 0.32
C PRO A 52 16.20 10.31 -0.41
N GLU A 53 15.69 11.49 -0.06
CA GLU A 53 14.41 12.01 -0.52
C GLU A 53 14.12 11.84 -2.04
N PRO A 54 15.02 12.20 -2.97
CA PRO A 54 14.72 12.05 -4.39
C PRO A 54 14.46 10.58 -4.77
N TYR A 55 15.25 9.66 -4.24
CA TYR A 55 15.11 8.23 -4.53
C TYR A 55 13.89 7.60 -3.85
N LEU A 56 13.53 8.05 -2.64
CA LEU A 56 12.29 7.61 -1.99
C LEU A 56 11.06 7.92 -2.85
N ARG A 57 11.02 9.14 -3.40
CA ARG A 57 9.90 9.60 -4.24
C ARG A 57 9.81 8.89 -5.58
N ALA A 58 10.92 8.41 -6.09
CA ALA A 58 11.00 7.70 -7.35
C ALA A 58 10.84 6.18 -7.23
N GLN A 59 10.80 5.61 -6.00
CA GLN A 59 10.65 4.16 -5.81
C GLN A 59 9.39 3.62 -6.49
N LEU A 60 9.53 2.53 -7.25
CA LEU A 60 8.41 1.82 -7.86
C LEU A 60 7.83 0.83 -6.83
N ASN A 61 6.81 1.27 -6.10
CA ASN A 61 6.14 0.47 -5.07
C ASN A 61 5.20 -0.54 -5.71
N LEU A 62 5.52 -1.82 -5.63
CA LEU A 62 4.75 -2.90 -6.24
C LEU A 62 4.19 -3.85 -5.19
N LEU A 63 3.03 -4.43 -5.47
CA LEU A 63 2.50 -5.60 -4.78
C LEU A 63 2.79 -6.87 -5.57
N ASP A 64 2.73 -6.80 -6.90
CA ASP A 64 2.91 -7.88 -7.83
C ASP A 64 3.89 -7.57 -8.96
N SER A 65 4.39 -8.61 -9.59
CA SER A 65 5.16 -8.56 -10.82
C SER A 65 5.11 -9.91 -11.54
N HIS A 66 5.71 -9.96 -12.73
CA HIS A 66 5.88 -11.19 -13.50
C HIS A 66 6.85 -12.22 -12.88
N ASP A 67 7.51 -11.87 -11.77
CA ASP A 67 8.48 -12.75 -11.08
C ASP A 67 7.93 -13.36 -9.78
N VAL A 68 6.72 -13.01 -9.40
CA VAL A 68 6.16 -13.41 -8.11
C VAL A 68 4.67 -13.73 -8.22
N CYS A 69 4.17 -14.58 -7.32
CA CYS A 69 2.74 -14.89 -7.27
C CYS A 69 1.90 -13.65 -7.00
N ARG A 70 0.67 -13.65 -7.53
CA ARG A 70 -0.30 -12.57 -7.36
C ARG A 70 -0.61 -12.33 -5.89
N PHE A 71 -0.70 -11.05 -5.51
CA PHE A 71 -0.90 -10.66 -4.12
C PHE A 71 -2.26 -11.11 -3.58
N LEU A 72 -3.30 -11.08 -4.41
CA LEU A 72 -4.62 -11.62 -4.04
C LEU A 72 -4.53 -13.12 -3.71
N SER A 73 -3.70 -13.88 -4.43
CA SER A 73 -3.44 -15.29 -4.09
C SER A 73 -2.71 -15.45 -2.76
N LEU A 74 -1.78 -14.54 -2.43
CA LEU A 74 -1.12 -14.52 -1.11
C LEU A 74 -2.10 -14.19 0.02
N CYS A 75 -3.12 -13.40 -0.27
CA CYS A 75 -4.22 -13.11 0.66
C CYS A 75 -5.18 -14.30 0.82
N GLY A 76 -4.97 -15.42 0.13
CA GLY A 76 -5.91 -16.55 0.11
C GLY A 76 -7.23 -16.24 -0.58
N GLY A 77 -7.26 -15.26 -1.48
CA GLY A 77 -8.46 -14.75 -2.14
C GLY A 77 -9.25 -13.73 -1.29
N ASP A 78 -8.77 -13.37 -0.10
CA ASP A 78 -9.43 -12.33 0.70
C ASP A 78 -9.22 -10.94 0.09
N GLU A 79 -10.24 -10.46 -0.60
CA GLU A 79 -10.23 -9.16 -1.25
C GLU A 79 -10.02 -7.98 -0.28
N ARG A 80 -10.51 -8.08 0.97
CA ARG A 80 -10.36 -7.02 1.97
C ARG A 80 -8.89 -6.76 2.27
N ARG A 81 -8.10 -7.84 2.42
CA ARG A 81 -6.65 -7.76 2.66
C ARG A 81 -5.90 -7.15 1.48
N MET A 82 -6.25 -7.56 0.27
CA MET A 82 -5.66 -6.97 -0.94
C MET A 82 -6.01 -5.48 -1.05
N ARG A 83 -7.27 -5.10 -0.83
CA ARG A 83 -7.71 -3.70 -0.91
C ARG A 83 -6.97 -2.80 0.08
N LEU A 84 -6.71 -3.26 1.31
CA LEU A 84 -5.89 -2.52 2.28
C LEU A 84 -4.46 -2.30 1.77
N ALA A 85 -3.85 -3.32 1.18
CA ALA A 85 -2.51 -3.22 0.61
C ALA A 85 -2.48 -2.24 -0.59
N VAL A 86 -3.51 -2.24 -1.43
CA VAL A 86 -3.65 -1.30 -2.56
C VAL A 86 -3.82 0.14 -2.07
N VAL A 87 -4.66 0.38 -1.04
CA VAL A 87 -4.78 1.73 -0.44
C VAL A 87 -3.42 2.19 0.06
N PHE A 88 -2.68 1.32 0.77
CA PHE A 88 -1.34 1.65 1.23
C PHE A 88 -0.39 1.91 0.06
N GLN A 89 -0.41 1.10 -1.00
CA GLN A 89 0.41 1.29 -2.21
C GLN A 89 0.15 2.64 -2.87
N MET A 90 -1.12 2.99 -3.05
CA MET A 90 -1.52 4.22 -3.73
C MET A 90 -1.24 5.47 -2.91
N LEU A 91 -1.37 5.40 -1.58
CA LEU A 91 -1.23 6.54 -0.67
C LEU A 91 0.11 6.52 0.11
N PHE A 92 1.12 5.81 -0.37
CA PHE A 92 2.46 5.79 0.20
C PHE A 92 3.42 6.64 -0.67
N PRO A 93 4.49 7.24 -0.08
CA PRO A 93 5.52 7.94 -0.85
C PRO A 93 6.18 7.03 -1.90
N GLY A 94 6.41 7.57 -3.08
CA GLY A 94 6.93 6.83 -4.23
C GLY A 94 5.89 6.68 -5.34
N ALA A 95 6.22 5.97 -6.40
CA ALA A 95 5.33 5.71 -7.53
C ALA A 95 4.66 4.34 -7.38
N PRO A 96 3.33 4.24 -7.29
CA PRO A 96 2.64 2.96 -7.30
C PRO A 96 2.83 2.28 -8.66
N CYS A 97 3.28 1.03 -8.63
CA CYS A 97 3.45 0.20 -9.81
C CYS A 97 2.42 -0.93 -9.78
N VAL A 98 1.33 -0.77 -10.53
CA VAL A 98 0.27 -1.78 -10.66
C VAL A 98 0.67 -2.79 -11.71
N PHE A 99 0.69 -4.07 -11.34
CA PHE A 99 0.90 -5.14 -12.31
C PHE A 99 -0.42 -5.43 -13.02
N TYR A 100 -0.40 -5.55 -14.36
CA TYR A 100 -1.61 -5.76 -15.14
C TYR A 100 -2.47 -6.89 -14.59
N GLY A 101 -3.76 -6.66 -14.50
CA GLY A 101 -4.73 -7.63 -14.00
C GLY A 101 -5.00 -7.57 -12.50
N ASP A 102 -4.21 -6.84 -11.70
CA ASP A 102 -4.54 -6.59 -10.30
C ASP A 102 -5.83 -5.77 -10.20
N GLU A 103 -6.00 -4.83 -11.11
CA GLU A 103 -7.21 -4.02 -11.28
C GLU A 103 -8.44 -4.82 -11.77
N ALA A 104 -8.21 -6.06 -12.19
CA ALA A 104 -9.27 -7.02 -12.55
C ALA A 104 -9.38 -8.18 -11.53
N GLY A 105 -8.64 -8.12 -10.42
CA GLY A 105 -8.66 -9.15 -9.39
C GLY A 105 -8.03 -10.48 -9.83
N LEU A 106 -7.06 -10.46 -10.76
CA LEU A 106 -6.41 -11.69 -11.22
C LEU A 106 -5.66 -12.37 -10.07
N THR A 107 -5.75 -13.69 -10.06
CA THR A 107 -5.03 -14.59 -9.16
C THR A 107 -4.00 -15.41 -9.93
N GLY A 108 -3.04 -16.03 -9.24
CA GLY A 108 -2.05 -16.95 -9.79
C GLY A 108 -0.93 -17.19 -8.80
N VAL A 109 -0.56 -18.45 -8.61
CA VAL A 109 0.48 -18.88 -7.67
C VAL A 109 1.74 -19.31 -8.39
N THR A 110 1.58 -20.08 -9.48
CA THR A 110 2.70 -20.59 -10.29
C THR A 110 3.02 -19.65 -11.44
N GLU A 111 4.21 -19.78 -12.01
CA GLU A 111 4.69 -18.93 -13.10
C GLU A 111 3.71 -18.81 -14.28
N PRO A 112 3.14 -19.88 -14.84
CA PRO A 112 2.17 -19.75 -15.91
C PRO A 112 0.91 -19.00 -15.49
N GLU A 113 0.45 -19.17 -14.24
CA GLU A 113 -0.80 -18.59 -13.74
C GLU A 113 -0.69 -17.09 -13.55
N TYR A 114 0.37 -16.61 -12.90
CA TYR A 114 0.49 -15.17 -12.62
C TYR A 114 0.92 -14.34 -13.85
N ARG A 115 1.32 -15.01 -14.96
CA ARG A 115 1.63 -14.38 -16.26
C ARG A 115 0.54 -14.59 -17.31
N ARG A 116 -0.61 -15.17 -16.93
CA ARG A 116 -1.71 -15.39 -17.88
C ARG A 116 -2.16 -14.08 -18.55
N PRO A 117 -2.65 -14.14 -19.79
CA PRO A 117 -3.18 -12.97 -20.49
C PRO A 117 -4.28 -12.26 -19.70
N MET A 118 -4.43 -10.97 -19.95
CA MET A 118 -5.56 -10.18 -19.41
C MET A 118 -6.88 -10.68 -20.01
N ASP A 119 -7.87 -10.87 -19.16
CA ASP A 119 -9.25 -11.12 -19.54
C ASP A 119 -9.97 -9.79 -19.77
N TRP A 120 -9.90 -9.28 -20.98
CA TRP A 120 -10.44 -7.97 -21.32
C TRP A 120 -11.97 -7.92 -21.29
N GLU A 121 -12.64 -9.06 -21.45
CA GLU A 121 -14.12 -9.13 -21.41
C GLU A 121 -14.65 -8.95 -20.00
N ASN A 122 -13.86 -9.36 -18.98
CA ASN A 122 -14.21 -9.28 -17.57
C ASN A 122 -13.31 -8.29 -16.78
N ALA A 123 -12.59 -7.43 -17.48
CA ALA A 123 -11.65 -6.49 -16.84
C ALA A 123 -12.36 -5.37 -16.08
N GLU A 124 -13.56 -4.96 -16.51
CA GLU A 124 -14.36 -3.94 -15.85
C GLU A 124 -15.19 -4.57 -14.72
N GLY A 125 -15.15 -3.94 -13.53
CA GLY A 125 -15.88 -4.42 -12.36
C GLY A 125 -15.47 -3.72 -11.08
N SER A 126 -15.86 -4.29 -9.93
CA SER A 126 -15.63 -3.69 -8.61
C SER A 126 -14.15 -3.44 -8.29
N TRP A 127 -13.24 -4.25 -8.84
CA TRP A 127 -11.79 -4.04 -8.70
C TRP A 127 -11.31 -2.84 -9.49
N PHE A 128 -11.71 -2.72 -10.75
CA PHE A 128 -11.37 -1.59 -11.60
C PHE A 128 -11.87 -0.26 -11.01
N ASP A 129 -13.15 -0.23 -10.56
CA ASP A 129 -13.73 0.94 -9.91
C ASP A 129 -13.00 1.31 -8.62
N PHE A 130 -12.61 0.33 -7.83
CA PHE A 130 -11.83 0.55 -6.61
C PHE A 130 -10.45 1.15 -6.92
N TYR A 131 -9.70 0.58 -7.85
CA TYR A 131 -8.40 1.13 -8.26
C TYR A 131 -8.53 2.56 -8.79
N ARG A 132 -9.56 2.82 -9.61
CA ARG A 132 -9.85 4.16 -10.14
C ARG A 132 -10.13 5.16 -9.01
N GLN A 133 -10.91 4.78 -8.01
CA GLN A 133 -11.22 5.64 -6.86
C GLN A 133 -9.95 5.96 -6.06
N VAL A 134 -9.16 4.97 -5.67
CA VAL A 134 -7.96 5.19 -4.85
C VAL A 134 -6.87 5.94 -5.62
N ALA A 135 -6.70 5.65 -6.91
CA ALA A 135 -5.81 6.43 -7.79
C ALA A 135 -6.28 7.88 -7.93
N GLY A 136 -7.61 8.12 -7.98
CA GLY A 136 -8.20 9.44 -7.97
C GLY A 136 -7.90 10.23 -6.69
N LEU A 137 -7.95 9.58 -5.52
CA LEU A 137 -7.54 10.20 -4.25
C LEU A 137 -6.07 10.62 -4.31
N ARG A 138 -5.18 9.73 -4.75
CA ARG A 138 -3.77 10.07 -4.94
C ARG A 138 -3.59 11.28 -5.86
N ALA A 139 -4.19 11.25 -7.04
CA ALA A 139 -4.05 12.32 -8.03
C ALA A 139 -4.59 13.68 -7.53
N LYS A 140 -5.63 13.66 -6.70
CA LYS A 140 -6.25 14.87 -6.15
C LYS A 140 -5.44 15.48 -5.00
N TYR A 141 -4.91 14.66 -4.11
CA TYR A 141 -4.37 15.14 -2.84
C TYR A 141 -2.84 15.08 -2.75
N LEU A 142 -2.18 14.19 -3.46
CA LEU A 142 -0.74 13.99 -3.35
C LEU A 142 0.01 14.57 -4.55
N ASN A 143 1.12 15.23 -4.28
CA ASN A 143 2.02 15.77 -5.30
C ASN A 143 3.47 15.24 -5.18
N GLY A 144 3.70 14.32 -4.24
CA GLY A 144 4.99 13.70 -4.01
C GLY A 144 5.91 14.49 -3.06
N THR A 145 5.43 15.59 -2.43
CA THR A 145 6.23 16.36 -1.45
C THR A 145 5.83 16.09 -0.01
N GLU A 146 4.87 15.20 0.21
CA GLU A 146 4.34 14.90 1.54
C GLU A 146 5.37 14.19 2.41
N ARG A 147 5.44 14.61 3.68
CA ARG A 147 6.19 13.91 4.72
C ARG A 147 5.33 12.77 5.27
N PHE A 148 5.89 11.59 5.33
CA PHE A 148 5.28 10.41 5.93
C PHE A 148 5.53 10.37 7.44
N THR A 149 4.47 10.22 8.23
CA THR A 149 4.56 10.10 9.70
C THR A 149 3.63 8.99 10.19
N VAL A 150 4.14 8.05 10.98
CA VAL A 150 3.32 7.03 11.64
C VAL A 150 2.53 7.66 12.80
N LEU A 151 1.21 7.44 12.83
CA LEU A 151 0.30 7.94 13.87
C LEU A 151 -0.08 6.87 14.89
N ALA A 152 -0.31 5.64 14.42
CA ALA A 152 -0.72 4.52 15.27
C ALA A 152 -0.14 3.20 14.77
N ALA A 153 0.54 2.49 15.67
CA ALA A 153 1.16 1.19 15.41
C ALA A 153 1.47 0.47 16.73
N ALA A 154 0.45 0.10 17.49
CA ALA A 154 0.65 -0.58 18.78
C ALA A 154 1.11 -2.04 18.58
N PRO A 155 1.94 -2.58 19.50
CA PRO A 155 2.25 -4.00 19.54
C PRO A 155 0.98 -4.85 19.64
N GLN A 156 0.98 -6.00 18.98
CA GLN A 156 -0.13 -6.95 18.89
C GLN A 156 -1.39 -6.38 18.21
N SER A 157 -1.39 -5.11 17.78
CA SER A 157 -2.47 -4.49 17.03
C SER A 157 -2.35 -4.79 15.53
N ARG A 158 -3.48 -4.76 14.84
CA ARG A 158 -3.57 -4.81 13.38
C ARG A 158 -4.01 -3.46 12.78
N LEU A 159 -4.25 -2.46 13.63
CA LEU A 159 -4.55 -1.09 13.20
C LEU A 159 -3.25 -0.34 12.95
N PHE A 160 -3.08 0.11 11.71
CA PHE A 160 -1.97 0.96 11.29
C PHE A 160 -2.50 2.30 10.79
N GLY A 161 -2.03 3.39 11.39
CA GLY A 161 -2.39 4.76 11.03
C GLY A 161 -1.17 5.58 10.67
N TYR A 162 -1.27 6.39 9.62
CA TYR A 162 -0.20 7.31 9.21
C TYR A 162 -0.75 8.60 8.62
N ALA A 163 0.08 9.63 8.61
CA ALA A 163 -0.20 10.90 7.97
C ALA A 163 0.75 11.15 6.79
N LEU A 164 0.23 11.83 5.80
CA LEU A 164 0.96 12.46 4.70
C LEU A 164 0.75 13.97 4.80
N GLU A 165 1.80 14.69 5.11
CA GLU A 165 1.73 16.11 5.47
C GLU A 165 2.55 16.98 4.53
N ARG A 166 1.98 18.05 4.07
CA ARG A 166 2.65 19.16 3.39
C ARG A 166 1.94 20.47 3.73
N GLU A 167 2.46 21.58 3.27
CA GLU A 167 1.80 22.88 3.46
C GLU A 167 0.35 22.84 2.93
N GLY A 168 -0.59 23.19 3.80
CA GLY A 168 -2.02 23.21 3.50
C GLY A 168 -2.70 21.84 3.37
N LEU A 169 -2.01 20.74 3.70
CA LEU A 169 -2.60 19.39 3.69
C LEU A 169 -2.07 18.53 4.84
N CYS A 170 -3.00 17.88 5.53
CA CYS A 170 -2.73 16.74 6.39
C CYS A 170 -3.71 15.62 6.02
N LEU A 171 -3.24 14.61 5.28
CA LEU A 171 -4.03 13.43 4.90
C LEU A 171 -3.70 12.28 5.85
N THR A 172 -4.67 11.85 6.65
CA THR A 172 -4.53 10.68 7.52
C THR A 172 -5.13 9.44 6.88
N VAL A 173 -4.45 8.31 7.01
CA VAL A 173 -4.88 7.02 6.47
C VAL A 173 -4.87 6.00 7.59
N TRP A 174 -6.01 5.30 7.75
CA TRP A 174 -6.21 4.29 8.77
C TRP A 174 -6.53 2.94 8.13
N LEU A 175 -5.75 1.93 8.45
CA LEU A 175 -5.82 0.60 7.87
C LEU A 175 -5.94 -0.46 8.98
N ASN A 176 -7.10 -1.05 9.12
CA ASN A 176 -7.32 -2.17 10.05
C ASN A 176 -7.17 -3.50 9.29
N ALA A 177 -6.02 -4.14 9.45
CA ALA A 177 -5.73 -5.47 8.89
C ALA A 177 -6.14 -6.63 9.82
N GLY A 178 -6.89 -6.34 10.90
CA GLY A 178 -7.49 -7.32 11.80
C GLY A 178 -8.87 -7.77 11.33
N ASP A 179 -9.37 -8.84 11.93
CA ASP A 179 -10.69 -9.39 11.62
C ASP A 179 -11.81 -8.73 12.44
N ALA A 180 -11.46 -8.05 13.55
CA ALA A 180 -12.42 -7.34 14.40
C ALA A 180 -12.46 -5.83 14.07
N PRO A 181 -13.62 -5.18 14.20
CA PRO A 181 -13.71 -3.72 14.14
C PRO A 181 -12.80 -3.07 15.17
N CYS A 182 -12.22 -1.95 14.80
CA CYS A 182 -11.37 -1.15 15.70
C CYS A 182 -11.84 0.30 15.63
N PRO A 183 -12.08 0.96 16.79
CA PRO A 183 -12.45 2.36 16.79
C PRO A 183 -11.31 3.20 16.22
N LEU A 184 -11.66 4.14 15.37
CA LEU A 184 -10.72 5.15 14.90
C LEU A 184 -10.54 6.23 15.97
N PRO A 185 -9.36 6.83 16.10
CA PRO A 185 -9.19 8.01 16.92
C PRO A 185 -10.12 9.13 16.44
N GLU A 186 -10.73 9.82 17.39
CA GLU A 186 -11.50 11.02 17.09
C GLU A 186 -10.59 12.08 16.47
N ALA A 187 -10.98 12.59 15.32
CA ALA A 187 -10.29 13.69 14.66
C ALA A 187 -11.23 14.90 14.68
N GLU A 188 -10.95 15.84 15.57
CA GLU A 188 -11.60 17.15 15.55
C GLU A 188 -11.31 17.84 14.22
N GLU A 189 -12.34 18.32 13.51
CA GLU A 189 -12.26 19.06 12.25
C GLU A 189 -11.74 18.29 11.02
N ALA A 190 -11.73 16.95 11.03
CA ALA A 190 -11.34 16.17 9.85
C ALA A 190 -12.53 15.88 8.93
N GLU A 191 -12.35 16.13 7.62
CA GLU A 191 -13.28 15.68 6.59
C GLU A 191 -12.98 14.22 6.21
N ARG A 192 -14.00 13.35 6.27
CA ARG A 192 -13.88 11.98 5.78
C ARG A 192 -13.97 11.96 4.27
N LEU A 193 -12.85 11.68 3.61
CA LEU A 193 -12.77 11.68 2.15
C LEU A 193 -13.24 10.38 1.51
N TRP A 194 -12.99 9.25 2.19
CA TRP A 194 -13.29 7.93 1.66
C TRP A 194 -13.22 6.87 2.75
N GLU A 195 -14.09 5.87 2.67
CA GLU A 195 -14.05 4.69 3.54
C GLU A 195 -14.47 3.43 2.79
N GLN A 196 -14.00 2.28 3.27
CA GLN A 196 -14.44 0.97 2.81
C GLN A 196 -14.58 0.01 4.00
N ASN A 197 -15.71 -0.69 4.07
CA ASN A 197 -16.03 -1.66 5.12
C ASN A 197 -15.99 -1.09 6.55
N ALA A 198 -16.17 0.22 6.73
CA ALA A 198 -16.38 0.80 8.04
C ALA A 198 -17.87 0.63 8.41
N SER A 199 -18.15 0.02 9.55
CA SER A 199 -19.51 0.03 10.08
C SER A 199 -19.78 1.36 10.78
N HIS A 200 -20.90 2.01 10.47
CA HIS A 200 -21.30 3.27 11.13
C HIS A 200 -21.56 3.13 12.65
N GLU A 201 -21.71 1.90 13.15
CA GLU A 201 -21.94 1.62 14.57
C GLU A 201 -20.72 1.82 15.47
N ALA A 202 -19.52 1.98 14.91
CA ALA A 202 -18.30 2.22 15.68
C ALA A 202 -18.04 3.70 16.04
N LEU A 203 -18.98 4.59 15.70
CA LEU A 203 -18.90 6.04 15.91
C LEU A 203 -19.99 6.55 16.89
N GLY A 204 -20.45 5.71 17.82
CA GLY A 204 -21.36 6.05 18.91
C GLY A 204 -20.62 6.39 20.20
#